data_224f5785db9796d67995282f57242c57
#
_entry.id   224f5785db9796d67995282f57242c57
#
_cell.length_a   1.000
_cell.length_b   1.000
_cell.length_c   1.000
_cell.angle_alpha   90.00
_cell.angle_beta   90.00
_cell.angle_gamma   90.00
#
_symmetry.space_group_name_H-M   'P 1'
#
loop_
_entity.id
_entity.type
_entity.pdbx_description
1 polymer ?
#
loop_
_entity_poly.entity_id
_entity_poly.type
_entity_poly.pdbx_seq_one_letter_code
_entity_poly.pdbx_strand_id
1 'polypeptide(L)'
;MTPKDFKDFESYSRSMGISSMTLDYYKQRQNHFEGAKSSLTPYILEERTMNVTVMDVFSRLMMERILWVAGEVNDNMSTIVQAQLKFLESIDNNVITMHIDSPGGSVKSGLSMVNVMKVVKPKIKTVNTGMAASMGSVLLGAGSKGMRAALEDSETMLHQSSGGAVGNIQDAEITMKQWRKVNERLFFLLGKFCNKPSEQVMADASRDLWLSADEAKDYGIIDEVIYMDLSEYE
;
A
#
# COMPACT_ATOMS: atom_id res chain seq x y z
N MET A 1 6.24 -43.18 -5.25
CA MET A 1 6.52 -42.69 -6.62
C MET A 1 6.88 -41.23 -6.55
N THR A 2 7.97 -40.83 -7.14
CA THR A 2 8.44 -39.43 -7.14
C THR A 2 8.09 -38.75 -8.46
N PRO A 3 8.04 -37.39 -8.56
CA PRO A 3 7.79 -36.69 -9.81
C PRO A 3 8.69 -37.07 -11.00
N LYS A 4 9.85 -37.67 -10.71
CA LYS A 4 10.79 -38.16 -11.74
C LYS A 4 10.35 -39.44 -12.46
N ASP A 5 9.36 -40.16 -11.90
CA ASP A 5 8.84 -41.41 -12.45
C ASP A 5 7.79 -41.18 -13.55
N PHE A 6 7.42 -39.91 -13.82
CA PHE A 6 6.40 -39.53 -14.80
C PHE A 6 7.02 -38.73 -15.97
N LYS A 7 6.57 -39.06 -17.17
CA LYS A 7 7.09 -38.38 -18.39
C LYS A 7 6.62 -36.93 -18.53
N ASP A 8 5.53 -36.60 -17.83
CA ASP A 8 4.94 -35.26 -17.84
C ASP A 8 4.05 -35.04 -16.60
N PHE A 9 3.72 -33.77 -16.35
CA PHE A 9 2.86 -33.36 -15.25
C PHE A 9 1.46 -33.98 -15.29
N GLU A 10 0.94 -34.23 -16.48
CA GLU A 10 -0.39 -34.81 -16.66
C GLU A 10 -0.47 -36.24 -16.18
N SER A 11 0.52 -37.06 -16.54
CA SER A 11 0.62 -38.45 -16.06
C SER A 11 0.77 -38.53 -14.55
N TYR A 12 1.58 -37.63 -13.96
CA TYR A 12 1.73 -37.51 -12.51
C TYR A 12 0.41 -37.15 -11.83
N SER A 13 -0.26 -36.10 -12.31
CA SER A 13 -1.52 -35.63 -11.71
C SER A 13 -2.64 -36.68 -11.77
N ARG A 14 -2.73 -37.45 -12.88
CA ARG A 14 -3.68 -38.56 -13.01
C ARG A 14 -3.39 -39.67 -12.00
N SER A 15 -2.12 -39.96 -11.73
CA SER A 15 -1.73 -40.96 -10.74
C SER A 15 -2.10 -40.54 -9.30
N MET A 16 -2.20 -39.24 -9.05
CA MET A 16 -2.65 -38.65 -7.78
C MET A 16 -4.17 -38.54 -7.67
N GLY A 17 -4.93 -39.06 -8.66
CA GLY A 17 -6.39 -39.05 -8.64
C GLY A 17 -7.04 -37.73 -9.06
N ILE A 18 -6.27 -36.81 -9.65
CA ILE A 18 -6.82 -35.55 -10.15
C ILE A 18 -7.62 -35.82 -11.42
N SER A 19 -8.87 -35.38 -11.44
CA SER A 19 -9.78 -35.62 -12.57
C SER A 19 -9.29 -34.91 -13.85
N SER A 20 -9.59 -35.48 -15.03
CA SER A 20 -9.30 -34.87 -16.31
C SER A 20 -9.93 -33.46 -16.45
N MET A 21 -11.13 -33.28 -15.90
CA MET A 21 -11.84 -31.99 -15.88
C MET A 21 -11.07 -30.91 -15.10
N THR A 22 -10.46 -31.28 -13.97
CA THR A 22 -9.61 -30.38 -13.17
C THR A 22 -8.32 -30.03 -13.92
N LEU A 23 -7.72 -31.00 -14.61
CA LEU A 23 -6.54 -30.79 -15.45
C LEU A 23 -6.82 -29.90 -16.66
N ASP A 24 -7.96 -30.08 -17.33
CA ASP A 24 -8.38 -29.27 -18.48
C ASP A 24 -8.70 -27.84 -18.04
N TYR A 25 -9.35 -27.66 -16.88
CA TYR A 25 -9.58 -26.35 -16.29
C TYR A 25 -8.26 -25.64 -15.93
N TYR A 26 -7.28 -26.36 -15.41
CA TYR A 26 -5.93 -25.86 -15.14
C TYR A 26 -5.21 -25.44 -16.41
N LYS A 27 -5.26 -26.26 -17.48
CA LYS A 27 -4.66 -25.96 -18.79
C LYS A 27 -5.30 -24.73 -19.46
N GLN A 28 -6.62 -24.62 -19.43
CA GLN A 28 -7.33 -23.45 -19.94
C GLN A 28 -6.91 -22.17 -19.22
N ARG A 29 -6.71 -22.24 -17.92
CA ARG A 29 -6.18 -21.11 -17.16
C ARG A 29 -4.71 -20.80 -17.46
N GLN A 30 -3.84 -21.81 -17.62
CA GLN A 30 -2.46 -21.56 -18.05
C GLN A 30 -2.40 -20.83 -19.40
N ASN A 31 -3.21 -21.21 -20.38
CA ASN A 31 -3.28 -20.51 -21.65
C ASN A 31 -3.79 -19.06 -21.53
N HIS A 32 -4.65 -18.77 -20.54
CA HIS A 32 -5.06 -17.40 -20.20
C HIS A 32 -3.91 -16.60 -19.56
N PHE A 33 -3.00 -17.28 -18.82
CA PHE A 33 -1.82 -16.65 -18.21
C PHE A 33 -0.72 -16.31 -19.21
N GLU A 34 -0.56 -17.08 -20.30
CA GLU A 34 0.40 -16.73 -21.36
C GLU A 34 0.03 -15.44 -22.09
N GLY A 35 -1.27 -15.07 -22.13
CA GLY A 35 -1.75 -13.79 -22.62
C GLY A 35 -1.57 -12.62 -21.62
N ALA A 36 -1.38 -12.90 -20.34
CA ALA A 36 -1.29 -11.91 -19.29
C ALA A 36 0.15 -11.64 -18.83
N LYS A 37 1.13 -11.67 -19.73
CA LYS A 37 2.57 -11.38 -19.47
C LYS A 37 2.87 -9.96 -18.95
N SER A 38 1.85 -9.19 -18.58
CA SER A 38 1.99 -7.86 -17.98
C SER A 38 1.52 -7.78 -16.50
N SER A 39 1.18 -8.89 -15.88
CA SER A 39 0.85 -8.87 -14.43
C SER A 39 2.13 -8.99 -13.61
N LEU A 40 2.44 -7.94 -12.86
CA LEU A 40 3.57 -7.89 -11.90
C LEU A 40 3.39 -8.80 -10.68
N THR A 41 2.26 -9.51 -10.57
CA THR A 41 1.94 -10.31 -9.40
C THR A 41 2.14 -11.81 -9.70
N PRO A 42 3.10 -12.47 -9.02
CA PRO A 42 3.22 -13.93 -9.09
C PRO A 42 2.01 -14.61 -8.45
N TYR A 43 1.59 -15.72 -9.03
CA TYR A 43 0.51 -16.56 -8.48
C TYR A 43 1.10 -17.63 -7.59
N ILE A 44 0.39 -17.95 -6.51
CA ILE A 44 0.68 -19.06 -5.61
C ILE A 44 -0.40 -20.11 -5.72
N LEU A 45 -0.02 -21.37 -5.59
CA LEU A 45 -0.94 -22.50 -5.44
C LEU A 45 -1.02 -22.81 -3.94
N GLU A 46 -2.21 -22.66 -3.35
CA GLU A 46 -2.47 -23.05 -1.97
C GLU A 46 -3.31 -24.34 -1.99
N GLU A 47 -2.74 -25.45 -1.51
CA GLU A 47 -3.48 -26.69 -1.29
C GLU A 47 -4.17 -26.62 0.08
N ARG A 48 -5.49 -26.64 0.06
CA ARG A 48 -6.32 -26.94 1.24
C ARG A 48 -6.95 -28.30 1.06
N THR A 49 -7.21 -28.99 2.14
CA THR A 49 -7.59 -30.41 2.22
C THR A 49 -8.74 -30.86 1.28
N MET A 50 -9.39 -29.98 0.55
CA MET A 50 -10.45 -30.29 -0.42
C MET A 50 -10.46 -29.43 -1.69
N ASN A 51 -9.63 -28.38 -1.82
CA ASN A 51 -9.62 -27.51 -3.00
C ASN A 51 -8.24 -26.87 -3.22
N VAL A 52 -7.74 -26.93 -4.45
CA VAL A 52 -6.58 -26.12 -4.89
C VAL A 52 -7.12 -24.79 -5.40
N THR A 53 -6.71 -23.70 -4.76
CA THR A 53 -7.07 -22.34 -5.20
C THR A 53 -5.84 -21.63 -5.73
N VAL A 54 -5.94 -21.11 -6.95
CA VAL A 54 -4.91 -20.23 -7.52
C VAL A 54 -5.21 -18.81 -7.04
N MET A 55 -4.23 -18.20 -6.38
CA MET A 55 -4.37 -16.86 -5.81
C MET A 55 -3.11 -16.07 -6.10
N ASP A 56 -3.22 -14.76 -6.37
CA ASP A 56 -2.05 -13.91 -6.44
C ASP A 56 -1.52 -13.60 -5.03
N VAL A 57 -0.24 -13.23 -4.94
CA VAL A 57 0.45 -12.99 -3.67
C VAL A 57 -0.21 -11.89 -2.86
N PHE A 58 -0.67 -10.80 -3.48
CA PHE A 58 -1.31 -9.70 -2.75
C PHE A 58 -2.67 -10.11 -2.18
N SER A 59 -3.46 -10.91 -2.93
CA SER A 59 -4.70 -11.49 -2.40
C SER A 59 -4.43 -12.42 -1.22
N ARG A 60 -3.34 -13.21 -1.27
CA ARG A 60 -2.95 -14.07 -0.16
C ARG A 60 -2.53 -13.27 1.08
N LEU A 61 -1.73 -12.22 0.90
CA LEU A 61 -1.33 -11.30 1.98
C LEU A 61 -2.53 -10.57 2.57
N MET A 62 -3.49 -10.16 1.73
CA MET A 62 -4.73 -9.54 2.20
C MET A 62 -5.53 -10.45 3.13
N MET A 63 -5.51 -11.78 2.94
CA MET A 63 -6.14 -12.72 3.89
C MET A 63 -5.48 -12.68 5.27
N GLU A 64 -4.19 -12.34 5.35
CA GLU A 64 -3.46 -12.08 6.60
C GLU A 64 -3.57 -10.60 7.04
N ARG A 65 -4.49 -9.85 6.43
CA ARG A 65 -4.75 -8.43 6.70
C ARG A 65 -3.56 -7.52 6.41
N ILE A 66 -2.74 -7.89 5.43
CA ILE A 66 -1.58 -7.14 4.96
C ILE A 66 -1.90 -6.54 3.60
N LEU A 67 -1.77 -5.23 3.48
CA LEU A 67 -1.96 -4.45 2.25
C LEU A 67 -0.65 -3.79 1.84
N TRP A 68 -0.45 -3.65 0.53
CA TRP A 68 0.70 -2.94 -0.05
C TRP A 68 0.24 -1.71 -0.81
N VAL A 69 0.81 -0.56 -0.46
CA VAL A 69 0.65 0.73 -1.14
C VAL A 69 2.01 1.07 -1.73
N ALA A 70 2.28 0.52 -2.91
CA ALA A 70 3.56 0.66 -3.59
C ALA A 70 3.41 1.41 -4.92
N GLY A 71 4.38 2.28 -5.23
CA GLY A 71 4.38 3.11 -6.44
C GLY A 71 3.53 4.37 -6.34
N GLU A 72 3.19 4.96 -7.50
CA GLU A 72 2.49 6.24 -7.57
C GLU A 72 1.05 6.15 -7.06
N VAL A 73 0.67 7.09 -6.19
CA VAL A 73 -0.71 7.24 -5.71
C VAL A 73 -1.60 7.79 -6.82
N ASN A 74 -2.53 6.97 -7.30
CA ASN A 74 -3.47 7.28 -8.36
C ASN A 74 -4.88 6.75 -8.06
N ASP A 75 -5.82 6.99 -8.97
CA ASP A 75 -7.23 6.61 -8.78
C ASP A 75 -7.43 5.10 -8.70
N ASN A 76 -6.66 4.32 -9.46
CA ASN A 76 -6.74 2.85 -9.44
C ASN A 76 -6.29 2.30 -8.08
N MET A 77 -5.11 2.70 -7.61
CA MET A 77 -4.60 2.34 -6.28
C MET A 77 -5.60 2.74 -5.19
N SER A 78 -6.11 3.96 -5.25
CA SER A 78 -7.08 4.48 -4.30
C SER A 78 -8.34 3.63 -4.24
N THR A 79 -8.91 3.27 -5.38
CA THR A 79 -10.11 2.44 -5.46
C THR A 79 -9.87 1.05 -4.88
N ILE A 80 -8.75 0.42 -5.24
CA ILE A 80 -8.39 -0.94 -4.77
C ILE A 80 -8.20 -0.93 -3.25
N VAL A 81 -7.38 -0.02 -2.71
CA VAL A 81 -7.08 0.04 -1.27
C VAL A 81 -8.34 0.33 -0.45
N GLN A 82 -9.20 1.23 -0.91
CA GLN A 82 -10.47 1.51 -0.23
C GLN A 82 -11.39 0.28 -0.21
N ALA A 83 -11.49 -0.44 -1.32
CA ALA A 83 -12.27 -1.68 -1.41
C ALA A 83 -11.71 -2.77 -0.47
N GLN A 84 -10.39 -2.94 -0.44
CA GLN A 84 -9.70 -3.88 0.46
C GLN A 84 -9.94 -3.53 1.93
N LEU A 85 -9.82 -2.26 2.33
CA LEU A 85 -10.10 -1.81 3.70
C LEU A 85 -11.54 -2.11 4.10
N LYS A 86 -12.51 -1.83 3.23
CA LYS A 86 -13.93 -2.13 3.48
C LYS A 86 -14.22 -3.63 3.53
N PHE A 87 -13.58 -4.40 2.68
CA PHE A 87 -13.69 -5.86 2.72
C PHE A 87 -13.14 -6.42 4.03
N LEU A 88 -11.95 -6.00 4.45
CA LEU A 88 -11.34 -6.46 5.70
C LEU A 88 -12.14 -6.03 6.94
N GLU A 89 -12.73 -4.82 6.93
CA GLU A 89 -13.67 -4.38 7.97
C GLU A 89 -14.91 -5.29 8.06
N SER A 90 -15.41 -5.80 6.92
CA SER A 90 -16.59 -6.67 6.90
C SER A 90 -16.33 -8.06 7.50
N ILE A 91 -15.08 -8.49 7.59
CA ILE A 91 -14.67 -9.78 8.16
C ILE A 91 -14.57 -9.68 9.68
N ASP A 92 -13.74 -8.76 10.19
CA ASP A 92 -13.53 -8.53 11.62
C ASP A 92 -12.86 -7.16 11.88
N ASN A 93 -12.61 -6.84 13.15
CA ASN A 93 -11.97 -5.60 13.58
C ASN A 93 -10.50 -5.75 14.00
N ASN A 94 -9.83 -6.85 13.61
CA ASN A 94 -8.41 -7.02 13.87
C ASN A 94 -7.59 -5.98 13.11
N VAL A 95 -6.36 -5.74 13.56
CA VAL A 95 -5.45 -4.76 12.96
C VAL A 95 -5.21 -5.07 11.49
N ILE A 96 -5.24 -4.04 10.64
CA ILE A 96 -4.81 -4.12 9.24
C ILE A 96 -3.42 -3.49 9.16
N THR A 97 -2.46 -4.19 8.54
CA THR A 97 -1.12 -3.66 8.29
C THR A 97 -1.02 -3.16 6.85
N MET A 98 -0.62 -1.91 6.67
CA MET A 98 -0.37 -1.30 5.35
C MET A 98 1.11 -1.01 5.20
N HIS A 99 1.77 -1.73 4.31
CA HIS A 99 3.13 -1.42 3.88
C HIS A 99 3.10 -0.31 2.84
N ILE A 100 3.96 0.68 3.00
CA ILE A 100 4.02 1.87 2.14
C ILE A 100 5.41 1.97 1.55
N ASP A 101 5.48 2.01 0.22
CA ASP A 101 6.68 2.27 -0.57
C ASP A 101 6.27 3.12 -1.79
N SER A 102 6.13 4.43 -1.58
CA SER A 102 5.48 5.31 -2.56
C SER A 102 6.15 6.67 -2.65
N PRO A 103 6.43 7.16 -3.87
CA PRO A 103 6.89 8.53 -4.11
C PRO A 103 5.77 9.58 -3.92
N GLY A 104 4.53 9.14 -3.63
CA GLY A 104 3.36 10.00 -3.60
C GLY A 104 2.60 10.02 -4.92
N GLY A 105 1.91 11.11 -5.23
CA GLY A 105 1.10 11.26 -6.44
C GLY A 105 -0.18 12.06 -6.20
N SER A 106 -1.31 11.61 -6.74
CA SER A 106 -2.60 12.32 -6.70
C SER A 106 -3.07 12.59 -5.27
N VAL A 107 -3.11 13.88 -4.90
CA VAL A 107 -3.61 14.33 -3.59
C VAL A 107 -5.07 13.90 -3.37
N LYS A 108 -5.90 13.98 -4.41
CA LYS A 108 -7.32 13.65 -4.36
C LYS A 108 -7.53 12.17 -4.04
N SER A 109 -6.80 11.30 -4.74
CA SER A 109 -6.84 9.85 -4.55
C SER A 109 -6.29 9.45 -3.18
N GLY A 110 -5.20 10.09 -2.73
CA GLY A 110 -4.63 9.86 -1.40
C GLY A 110 -5.55 10.31 -0.27
N LEU A 111 -6.18 11.49 -0.36
CA LEU A 111 -7.14 11.95 0.64
C LEU A 111 -8.38 11.04 0.71
N SER A 112 -8.81 10.46 -0.43
CA SER A 112 -9.88 9.45 -0.43
C SER A 112 -9.50 8.22 0.39
N MET A 113 -8.28 7.71 0.23
CA MET A 113 -7.75 6.61 1.06
C MET A 113 -7.69 7.00 2.54
N VAL A 114 -7.13 8.18 2.87
CA VAL A 114 -7.07 8.68 4.26
C VAL A 114 -8.46 8.75 4.89
N ASN A 115 -9.47 9.22 4.16
CA ASN A 115 -10.84 9.27 4.66
C ASN A 115 -11.35 7.88 5.03
N VAL A 116 -11.14 6.87 4.18
CA VAL A 116 -11.56 5.49 4.47
C VAL A 116 -10.75 4.91 5.64
N MET A 117 -9.43 5.12 5.68
CA MET A 117 -8.56 4.71 6.80
C MET A 117 -9.05 5.25 8.15
N LYS A 118 -9.66 6.45 8.18
CA LYS A 118 -10.15 7.09 9.40
C LYS A 118 -11.58 6.67 9.80
N VAL A 119 -12.32 6.06 8.88
CA VAL A 119 -13.73 5.69 9.10
C VAL A 119 -13.90 4.21 9.40
N VAL A 120 -13.03 3.35 8.87
CA VAL A 120 -13.07 1.90 9.17
C VAL A 120 -12.80 1.63 10.65
N LYS A 121 -13.46 0.61 11.19
CA LYS A 121 -13.35 0.23 12.61
C LYS A 121 -12.01 -0.39 12.98
N PRO A 122 -11.40 -1.28 12.14
CA PRO A 122 -10.08 -1.82 12.43
C PRO A 122 -9.04 -0.73 12.60
N LYS A 123 -8.12 -0.91 13.56
CA LYS A 123 -6.91 -0.08 13.61
C LYS A 123 -6.00 -0.40 12.43
N ILE A 124 -5.33 0.63 11.91
CA ILE A 124 -4.42 0.48 10.78
C ILE A 124 -3.00 0.74 11.25
N LYS A 125 -2.16 -0.29 11.18
CA LYS A 125 -0.71 -0.16 11.30
C LYS A 125 -0.15 0.24 9.94
N THR A 126 0.63 1.33 9.88
CA THR A 126 1.35 1.74 8.66
C THR A 126 2.84 1.47 8.85
N VAL A 127 3.50 0.97 7.82
CA VAL A 127 4.94 0.66 7.84
C VAL A 127 5.59 1.20 6.58
N ASN A 128 6.48 2.17 6.70
CA ASN A 128 7.35 2.59 5.59
C ASN A 128 8.41 1.53 5.35
N THR A 129 8.45 0.94 4.15
CA THR A 129 9.38 -0.16 3.81
C THR A 129 10.52 0.25 2.89
N GLY A 130 10.52 1.48 2.42
CA GLY A 130 11.56 2.04 1.55
C GLY A 130 11.39 3.55 1.47
N MET A 131 10.34 4.01 0.83
CA MET A 131 10.05 5.43 0.69
C MET A 131 8.60 5.75 1.02
N ALA A 132 8.38 6.81 1.79
CA ALA A 132 7.07 7.42 1.97
C ALA A 132 7.17 8.93 1.69
N ALA A 133 7.08 9.31 0.41
CA ALA A 133 7.24 10.70 0.00
C ALA A 133 5.90 11.35 -0.38
N SER A 134 5.79 12.67 -0.18
CA SER A 134 4.64 13.47 -0.61
C SER A 134 3.31 12.87 -0.07
N MET A 135 2.39 12.47 -0.94
CA MET A 135 1.15 11.82 -0.52
C MET A 135 1.39 10.49 0.21
N GLY A 136 2.51 9.80 -0.05
CA GLY A 136 2.96 8.60 0.69
C GLY A 136 3.18 8.89 2.17
N SER A 137 3.81 10.01 2.51
CA SER A 137 4.02 10.43 3.91
C SER A 137 2.70 10.75 4.63
N VAL A 138 1.73 11.30 3.92
CA VAL A 138 0.38 11.54 4.47
C VAL A 138 -0.34 10.23 4.76
N LEU A 139 -0.21 9.22 3.89
CA LEU A 139 -0.75 7.88 4.12
C LEU A 139 -0.06 7.20 5.30
N LEU A 140 1.27 7.32 5.42
CA LEU A 140 2.04 6.82 6.56
C LEU A 140 1.55 7.42 7.87
N GLY A 141 1.48 8.75 7.94
CA GLY A 141 1.00 9.47 9.12
C GLY A 141 -0.47 9.21 9.45
N ALA A 142 -1.27 8.80 8.46
CA ALA A 142 -2.68 8.47 8.64
C ALA A 142 -2.92 7.13 9.36
N GLY A 143 -1.91 6.34 9.65
CA GLY A 143 -2.02 5.16 10.51
C GLY A 143 -2.60 5.48 11.89
N SER A 144 -3.01 4.45 12.61
CA SER A 144 -3.48 4.59 13.99
C SER A 144 -2.32 5.03 14.89
N LYS A 145 -2.57 6.00 15.78
CA LYS A 145 -1.56 6.51 16.70
C LYS A 145 -0.97 5.37 17.53
N GLY A 146 0.36 5.34 17.65
CA GLY A 146 1.12 4.27 18.29
C GLY A 146 1.34 3.03 17.40
N MET A 147 0.93 3.09 16.12
CA MET A 147 1.05 1.97 15.17
C MET A 147 1.64 2.41 13.81
N ARG A 148 2.38 3.52 13.79
CA ARG A 148 3.04 4.02 12.57
C ARG A 148 4.52 3.71 12.70
N ALA A 149 5.07 2.93 11.77
CA ALA A 149 6.44 2.47 11.83
C ALA A 149 7.19 2.76 10.52
N ALA A 150 8.51 2.70 10.60
CA ALA A 150 9.41 2.75 9.45
C ALA A 150 10.53 1.73 9.63
N LEU A 151 10.96 1.10 8.55
CA LEU A 151 12.20 0.33 8.57
C LEU A 151 13.39 1.29 8.66
N GLU A 152 14.47 0.85 9.26
CA GLU A 152 15.67 1.65 9.59
C GLU A 152 16.21 2.49 8.42
N ASP A 153 16.34 1.88 7.24
CA ASP A 153 16.88 2.54 6.05
C ASP A 153 15.81 3.20 5.16
N SER A 154 14.58 3.33 5.66
CA SER A 154 13.52 3.98 4.88
C SER A 154 13.55 5.50 5.04
N GLU A 155 13.10 6.20 4.01
CA GLU A 155 13.04 7.65 3.97
C GLU A 155 11.60 8.16 3.93
N THR A 156 11.37 9.27 4.60
CA THR A 156 10.08 9.97 4.57
C THR A 156 10.29 11.39 4.06
N MET A 157 9.46 11.85 3.12
CA MET A 157 9.56 13.20 2.59
C MET A 157 8.24 13.95 2.66
N LEU A 158 8.29 15.16 3.22
CA LEU A 158 7.18 16.11 3.25
C LEU A 158 7.48 17.31 2.38
N HIS A 159 6.50 17.75 1.61
CA HIS A 159 6.58 18.97 0.83
C HIS A 159 5.18 19.54 0.54
N GLN A 160 5.16 20.75 -0.01
CA GLN A 160 3.94 21.37 -0.50
C GLN A 160 3.43 20.64 -1.75
N SER A 161 2.10 20.62 -1.93
CA SER A 161 1.53 20.10 -3.17
C SER A 161 2.01 20.92 -4.37
N SER A 162 2.44 20.23 -5.43
CA SER A 162 2.85 20.84 -6.70
C SER A 162 1.78 20.66 -7.78
N GLY A 163 1.71 21.58 -8.73
CA GLY A 163 0.82 21.48 -9.87
C GLY A 163 0.70 22.82 -10.63
N GLY A 164 -0.19 22.96 -11.62
CA GLY A 164 -0.42 24.13 -12.45
C GLY A 164 -1.91 24.42 -12.71
N ALA A 165 -2.26 25.66 -12.94
CA ALA A 165 -3.58 26.04 -13.42
C ALA A 165 -3.48 26.38 -14.92
N VAL A 166 -4.37 25.81 -15.73
CA VAL A 166 -4.48 26.03 -17.18
C VAL A 166 -5.90 26.49 -17.48
N GLY A 167 -6.04 27.39 -18.45
CA GLY A 167 -7.35 27.93 -18.85
C GLY A 167 -7.37 29.46 -18.89
N ASN A 168 -8.56 30.04 -18.93
CA ASN A 168 -8.74 31.48 -18.80
C ASN A 168 -8.43 31.97 -17.38
N ILE A 169 -8.26 33.27 -17.19
CA ILE A 169 -7.85 33.87 -15.90
C ILE A 169 -8.81 33.47 -14.77
N GLN A 170 -10.13 33.50 -15.01
CA GLN A 170 -11.13 33.19 -14.00
C GLN A 170 -11.10 31.72 -13.56
N ASP A 171 -10.94 30.79 -14.49
CA ASP A 171 -10.81 29.36 -14.20
C ASP A 171 -9.48 29.06 -13.47
N ALA A 172 -8.40 29.75 -13.85
CA ALA A 172 -7.11 29.63 -13.17
C ALA A 172 -7.20 30.11 -11.71
N GLU A 173 -7.87 31.22 -11.44
CA GLU A 173 -8.08 31.73 -10.08
C GLU A 173 -8.92 30.77 -9.23
N ILE A 174 -9.99 30.18 -9.79
CA ILE A 174 -10.81 29.18 -9.11
C ILE A 174 -9.96 27.95 -8.78
N THR A 175 -9.16 27.46 -9.72
CA THR A 175 -8.28 26.32 -9.55
C THR A 175 -7.23 26.59 -8.47
N MET A 176 -6.58 27.75 -8.49
CA MET A 176 -5.60 28.16 -7.49
C MET A 176 -6.21 28.30 -6.09
N LYS A 177 -7.43 28.83 -5.99
CA LYS A 177 -8.16 28.89 -4.71
C LYS A 177 -8.47 27.50 -4.17
N GLN A 178 -8.88 26.58 -5.04
CA GLN A 178 -9.14 25.20 -4.63
C GLN A 178 -7.82 24.51 -4.19
N TRP A 179 -6.74 24.73 -4.87
CA TRP A 179 -5.43 24.19 -4.52
C TRP A 179 -4.94 24.65 -3.16
N ARG A 180 -5.06 25.94 -2.85
CA ARG A 180 -4.74 26.47 -1.52
C ARG A 180 -5.51 25.74 -0.42
N LYS A 181 -6.82 25.56 -0.60
CA LYS A 181 -7.64 24.82 0.37
C LYS A 181 -7.17 23.36 0.57
N VAL A 182 -6.79 22.70 -0.52
CA VAL A 182 -6.30 21.31 -0.46
C VAL A 182 -4.95 21.27 0.26
N ASN A 183 -4.05 22.19 -0.05
CA ASN A 183 -2.74 22.29 0.60
C ASN A 183 -2.88 22.58 2.11
N GLU A 184 -3.72 23.55 2.48
CA GLU A 184 -4.05 23.83 3.89
C GLU A 184 -4.60 22.58 4.61
N ARG A 185 -5.45 21.81 3.92
CA ARG A 185 -6.00 20.57 4.48
C ARG A 185 -4.93 19.50 4.69
N LEU A 186 -3.98 19.36 3.77
CA LEU A 186 -2.86 18.43 3.93
C LEU A 186 -1.99 18.80 5.13
N PHE A 187 -1.60 20.06 5.26
CA PHE A 187 -0.78 20.52 6.39
C PHE A 187 -1.53 20.46 7.72
N PHE A 188 -2.85 20.69 7.71
CA PHE A 188 -3.68 20.45 8.89
C PHE A 188 -3.62 18.96 9.32
N LEU A 189 -3.73 18.02 8.37
CA LEU A 189 -3.64 16.59 8.67
C LEU A 189 -2.25 16.21 9.17
N LEU A 190 -1.19 16.63 8.48
CA LEU A 190 0.19 16.40 8.89
C LEU A 190 0.48 16.98 10.29
N GLY A 191 0.02 18.20 10.56
CA GLY A 191 0.12 18.80 11.90
C GLY A 191 -0.55 17.94 12.98
N LYS A 192 -1.74 17.39 12.67
CA LYS A 192 -2.42 16.46 13.60
C LYS A 192 -1.68 15.15 13.78
N PHE A 193 -1.08 14.63 12.72
CA PHE A 193 -0.31 13.37 12.78
C PHE A 193 0.99 13.56 13.58
N CYS A 194 1.70 14.66 13.36
CA CYS A 194 2.97 14.97 14.01
C CYS A 194 2.82 15.65 15.39
N ASN A 195 1.59 15.95 15.82
CA ASN A 195 1.30 16.73 17.03
C ASN A 195 2.02 18.09 17.03
N LYS A 196 2.03 18.77 15.88
CA LYS A 196 2.63 20.10 15.65
C LYS A 196 1.58 21.07 15.10
N PRO A 197 1.76 22.40 15.29
CA PRO A 197 0.96 23.38 14.55
C PRO A 197 1.08 23.19 13.03
N SER A 198 -0.02 23.34 12.30
CA SER A 198 -0.02 23.22 10.82
C SER A 198 0.90 24.23 10.15
N GLU A 199 1.00 25.43 10.71
CA GLU A 199 1.88 26.50 10.23
C GLU A 199 3.36 26.14 10.37
N GLN A 200 3.72 25.43 11.45
CA GLN A 200 5.07 24.92 11.65
C GLN A 200 5.41 23.87 10.58
N VAL A 201 4.55 22.86 10.39
CA VAL A 201 4.78 21.82 9.39
C VAL A 201 4.83 22.41 7.97
N MET A 202 4.00 23.43 7.69
CA MET A 202 4.03 24.16 6.42
C MET A 202 5.36 24.92 6.22
N ALA A 203 5.90 25.52 7.26
CA ALA A 203 7.18 26.22 7.22
C ALA A 203 8.35 25.24 7.03
N ASP A 204 8.36 24.14 7.80
CA ASP A 204 9.38 23.09 7.74
C ASP A 204 9.43 22.44 6.34
N ALA A 205 8.26 22.17 5.75
CA ALA A 205 8.08 21.54 4.45
C ALA A 205 7.91 22.58 3.30
N SER A 206 8.38 23.82 3.48
CA SER A 206 8.37 24.84 2.42
C SER A 206 9.25 24.46 1.22
N ARG A 207 10.22 23.60 1.44
CA ARG A 207 11.01 22.83 0.47
C ARG A 207 10.91 21.36 0.87
N ASP A 208 11.44 20.46 0.03
CA ASP A 208 11.45 19.03 0.31
C ASP A 208 12.17 18.75 1.63
N LEU A 209 11.40 18.34 2.63
CA LEU A 209 11.89 17.93 3.94
C LEU A 209 12.06 16.42 3.94
N TRP A 210 13.27 15.97 3.73
CA TRP A 210 13.66 14.56 3.82
C TRP A 210 14.00 14.19 5.25
N LEU A 211 13.50 13.07 5.72
CA LEU A 211 13.67 12.55 7.06
C LEU A 211 14.06 11.07 6.96
N SER A 212 15.16 10.69 7.60
CA SER A 212 15.47 9.29 7.92
C SER A 212 14.40 8.70 8.84
N ALA A 213 14.45 7.40 9.09
CA ALA A 213 13.49 6.75 9.98
C ALA A 213 13.50 7.35 11.40
N ASP A 214 14.68 7.60 11.97
CA ASP A 214 14.81 8.21 13.29
C ASP A 214 14.32 9.67 13.30
N GLU A 215 14.69 10.47 12.30
CA GLU A 215 14.21 11.84 12.17
C GLU A 215 12.69 11.89 11.96
N ALA A 216 12.10 10.93 11.23
CA ALA A 216 10.65 10.82 11.05
C ALA A 216 9.92 10.50 12.36
N LYS A 217 10.54 9.70 13.23
CA LYS A 217 10.05 9.43 14.58
C LYS A 217 10.14 10.68 15.47
N ASP A 218 11.28 11.35 15.48
CA ASP A 218 11.48 12.58 16.26
C ASP A 218 10.57 13.72 15.77
N TYR A 219 10.33 13.78 14.47
CA TYR A 219 9.36 14.70 13.87
C TYR A 219 7.92 14.38 14.26
N GLY A 220 7.62 13.12 14.55
CA GLY A 220 6.33 12.62 15.02
C GLY A 220 5.41 12.09 13.92
N ILE A 221 5.92 11.91 12.67
CA ILE A 221 5.12 11.33 11.58
C ILE A 221 4.93 9.82 11.76
N ILE A 222 5.88 9.15 12.43
CA ILE A 222 5.81 7.76 12.86
C ILE A 222 5.96 7.65 14.39
N ASP A 223 5.71 6.46 14.92
CA ASP A 223 5.76 6.16 16.36
C ASP A 223 6.94 5.25 16.71
N GLU A 224 7.42 4.44 15.75
CA GLU A 224 8.43 3.40 15.97
C GLU A 224 9.37 3.26 14.76
N VAL A 225 10.65 2.98 15.02
CA VAL A 225 11.61 2.50 14.01
C VAL A 225 11.84 1.01 14.22
N ILE A 226 11.78 0.23 13.15
CA ILE A 226 12.07 -1.20 13.13
C ILE A 226 13.50 -1.35 12.63
N TYR A 227 14.42 -1.67 13.55
CA TYR A 227 15.83 -1.85 13.25
C TYR A 227 16.09 -3.26 12.72
N MET A 228 17.10 -3.39 11.85
CA MET A 228 17.59 -4.65 11.37
C MET A 228 18.35 -5.38 12.49
N ASP A 229 18.15 -6.68 12.58
CA ASP A 229 19.00 -7.53 13.42
C ASP A 229 20.23 -7.96 12.59
N LEU A 230 21.36 -7.33 12.87
CA LEU A 230 22.63 -7.61 12.20
C LEU A 230 23.53 -8.58 13.00
N SER A 231 23.02 -9.15 14.09
CA SER A 231 23.81 -10.07 14.95
C SER A 231 24.33 -11.31 14.23
N GLU A 232 23.71 -11.70 13.10
CA GLU A 232 24.18 -12.84 12.28
C GLU A 232 25.38 -12.48 11.38
N TYR A 233 25.76 -11.19 11.28
CA TYR A 233 26.84 -10.71 10.42
C TYR A 233 28.12 -10.33 11.22
N GLU A 234 28.06 -10.40 12.53
CA GLU A 234 29.21 -10.23 13.45
C GLU A 234 29.93 -11.58 13.69
#